data_bc991a48b05b1edaddb5613d953bb281
#
_entry.id   bc991a48b05b1edaddb5613d953bb281
#
_cell.length_a   1.000
_cell.length_b   1.000
_cell.length_c   1.000
_cell.angle_alpha   90.00
_cell.angle_beta   90.00
_cell.angle_gamma   90.00
#
_symmetry.space_group_name_H-M   'P 1'
#
loop_
_entity.id
_entity.type
_entity.pdbx_description
1 polymer ?
#
loop_
_entity_poly.entity_id
_entity_poly.type
_entity_poly.pdbx_seq_one_letter_code
_entity_poly.pdbx_strand_id
1 'polypeptide(L)'
;MKDINLLTSNGVDVNHGLELLGDMDMYNSVIKEFLACYDERMKRIANYKNNSDMANYAIEVHSLKSDSKYLGFMTLADLAYKHEMASKAGDINSVVLHYDELVVEANRIIQVVKLYLDGDNVSAPPTIEADNIPNNNVVMISKEEVELSTKAILVADDSSIIRDFVKEIFSSQYEVLMAKDGQEVINIISADPKRIAALLLDLNMPNVDGFGVLDYLKENNLFTVVPTSIISGASDKESIEKAFKYPIVDMLNKPFNRDNVKLVVEKTVGISSM
;
A
#
# COMPACT_ATOMS: atom_id res chain seq x y z
N MET A 1 9.97 -9.79 -23.30
CA MET A 1 10.70 -9.47 -22.04
C MET A 1 10.54 -7.98 -21.82
N LYS A 2 10.05 -7.57 -20.67
CA LYS A 2 9.88 -6.16 -20.34
C LYS A 2 11.23 -5.45 -20.32
N ASP A 3 11.29 -4.30 -21.01
CA ASP A 3 12.52 -3.53 -21.10
C ASP A 3 12.62 -2.51 -19.96
N ILE A 4 13.40 -2.84 -18.93
CA ILE A 4 13.65 -1.95 -17.77
C ILE A 4 14.23 -0.60 -18.23
N ASN A 5 15.01 -0.58 -19.34
CA ASN A 5 15.59 0.67 -19.85
C ASN A 5 14.50 1.68 -20.23
N LEU A 6 13.29 1.21 -20.59
CA LEU A 6 12.17 2.10 -20.85
C LEU A 6 11.77 2.90 -19.62
N LEU A 7 11.78 2.27 -18.45
CA LEU A 7 11.48 2.94 -17.17
C LEU A 7 12.61 3.91 -16.79
N THR A 8 13.85 3.42 -16.77
CA THR A 8 15.00 4.21 -16.30
C THR A 8 15.32 5.40 -17.21
N SER A 9 15.22 5.23 -18.54
CA SER A 9 15.41 6.34 -19.50
C SER A 9 14.32 7.43 -19.41
N ASN A 10 13.18 7.10 -18.80
CA ASN A 10 12.09 8.05 -18.51
C ASN A 10 12.10 8.56 -17.07
N GLY A 11 13.22 8.45 -16.36
CA GLY A 11 13.43 9.03 -15.04
C GLY A 11 12.78 8.27 -13.89
N VAL A 12 12.46 6.97 -14.09
CA VAL A 12 11.99 6.08 -13.02
C VAL A 12 13.18 5.48 -12.30
N ASP A 13 13.25 5.63 -10.98
CA ASP A 13 14.27 5.00 -10.14
C ASP A 13 13.88 3.56 -9.79
N VAL A 14 14.08 2.66 -10.76
CA VAL A 14 13.76 1.24 -10.61
C VAL A 14 14.57 0.60 -9.49
N ASN A 15 15.82 1.04 -9.27
CA ASN A 15 16.65 0.48 -8.20
C ASN A 15 16.06 0.77 -6.81
N HIS A 16 15.60 2.01 -6.59
CA HIS A 16 14.91 2.37 -5.37
C HIS A 16 13.65 1.50 -5.14
N GLY A 17 12.85 1.30 -6.20
CA GLY A 17 11.68 0.42 -6.13
C GLY A 17 12.05 -1.03 -5.76
N LEU A 18 13.13 -1.57 -6.35
CA LEU A 18 13.61 -2.93 -6.04
C LEU A 18 14.17 -3.06 -4.62
N GLU A 19 14.85 -2.03 -4.09
CA GLU A 19 15.31 -2.01 -2.70
C GLU A 19 14.15 -2.12 -1.71
N LEU A 20 13.00 -1.53 -2.05
CA LEU A 20 11.80 -1.57 -1.21
C LEU A 20 11.01 -2.87 -1.40
N LEU A 21 10.75 -3.26 -2.64
CA LEU A 21 9.84 -4.35 -2.99
C LEU A 21 10.53 -5.72 -3.07
N GLY A 22 11.87 -5.75 -3.21
CA GLY A 22 12.70 -6.95 -3.13
C GLY A 22 13.07 -7.54 -4.48
N ASP A 23 12.12 -7.72 -5.40
CA ASP A 23 12.40 -8.32 -6.71
C ASP A 23 11.52 -7.75 -7.83
N MET A 24 11.83 -8.15 -9.06
CA MET A 24 11.12 -7.66 -10.26
C MET A 24 9.69 -8.19 -10.38
N ASP A 25 9.39 -9.35 -9.82
CA ASP A 25 8.04 -9.92 -9.91
C ASP A 25 7.09 -9.10 -9.03
N MET A 26 7.52 -8.79 -7.81
CA MET A 26 6.80 -7.90 -6.91
C MET A 26 6.68 -6.48 -7.49
N TYR A 27 7.79 -5.93 -8.00
CA TYR A 27 7.79 -4.62 -8.65
C TYR A 27 6.77 -4.56 -9.81
N ASN A 28 6.74 -5.60 -10.64
CA ASN A 28 5.78 -5.69 -11.74
C ASN A 28 4.33 -5.86 -11.27
N SER A 29 4.10 -6.55 -10.16
CA SER A 29 2.77 -6.68 -9.58
C SER A 29 2.27 -5.33 -9.09
N VAL A 30 3.11 -4.60 -8.35
CA VAL A 30 2.77 -3.27 -7.81
C VAL A 30 2.56 -2.23 -8.91
N ILE A 31 3.37 -2.25 -9.99
CA ILE A 31 3.14 -1.36 -11.16
C ILE A 31 1.77 -1.63 -11.81
N LYS A 32 1.37 -2.89 -11.94
CA LYS A 32 0.04 -3.25 -12.51
C LYS A 32 -1.09 -2.73 -11.62
N GLU A 33 -0.96 -2.88 -10.31
CA GLU A 33 -1.94 -2.38 -9.36
C GLU A 33 -2.03 -0.85 -9.41
N PHE A 34 -0.90 -0.15 -9.44
CA PHE A 34 -0.87 1.30 -9.63
C PHE A 34 -1.62 1.73 -10.89
N LEU A 35 -1.39 1.04 -12.01
CA LEU A 35 -2.09 1.31 -13.26
C LEU A 35 -3.60 1.07 -13.16
N ALA A 36 -4.00 -0.02 -12.49
CA ALA A 36 -5.41 -0.39 -12.34
C ALA A 36 -6.19 0.63 -11.51
N CYS A 37 -5.58 1.21 -10.47
CA CYS A 37 -6.21 2.18 -9.59
C CYS A 37 -6.14 3.63 -10.09
N TYR A 38 -5.31 3.91 -11.10
CA TYR A 38 -4.94 5.27 -11.50
C TYR A 38 -6.13 6.13 -11.92
N ASP A 39 -6.94 5.67 -12.86
CA ASP A 39 -8.02 6.49 -13.46
C ASP A 39 -9.05 6.90 -12.39
N GLU A 40 -9.42 5.99 -11.50
CA GLU A 40 -10.37 6.27 -10.43
C GLU A 40 -9.77 7.22 -9.37
N ARG A 41 -8.49 7.08 -9.05
CA ARG A 41 -7.80 8.01 -8.14
C ARG A 41 -7.77 9.41 -8.71
N MET A 42 -7.38 9.57 -9.97
CA MET A 42 -7.32 10.88 -10.60
C MET A 42 -8.70 11.55 -10.72
N LYS A 43 -9.77 10.76 -10.93
CA LYS A 43 -11.16 11.28 -10.87
C LYS A 43 -11.50 11.80 -9.47
N ARG A 44 -11.14 11.07 -8.40
CA ARG A 44 -11.40 11.52 -7.03
C ARG A 44 -10.62 12.78 -6.70
N ILE A 45 -9.33 12.84 -7.05
CA ILE A 45 -8.47 14.04 -6.90
C ILE A 45 -9.11 15.25 -7.59
N ALA A 46 -9.53 15.09 -8.86
CA ALA A 46 -10.20 16.15 -9.61
C ALA A 46 -11.50 16.61 -8.95
N ASN A 47 -12.32 15.66 -8.48
CA ASN A 47 -13.59 15.95 -7.82
C ASN A 47 -13.38 16.73 -6.53
N TYR A 48 -12.48 16.29 -5.66
CA TYR A 48 -12.20 16.98 -4.39
C TYR A 48 -11.63 18.38 -4.62
N LYS A 49 -10.72 18.55 -5.60
CA LYS A 49 -10.24 19.89 -6.01
C LYS A 49 -11.39 20.80 -6.44
N ASN A 50 -12.27 20.30 -7.31
CA ASN A 50 -13.38 21.09 -7.86
C ASN A 50 -14.42 21.49 -6.82
N ASN A 51 -14.59 20.67 -5.79
CA ASN A 51 -15.51 20.94 -4.66
C ASN A 51 -14.81 21.66 -3.49
N SER A 52 -13.54 22.02 -3.64
CA SER A 52 -12.71 22.62 -2.58
C SER A 52 -12.65 21.78 -1.29
N ASP A 53 -12.82 20.46 -1.42
CA ASP A 53 -12.69 19.49 -0.32
C ASP A 53 -11.21 19.16 -0.09
N MET A 54 -10.51 20.07 0.56
CA MET A 54 -9.07 19.96 0.77
C MET A 54 -8.69 18.84 1.72
N ALA A 55 -9.56 18.43 2.63
CA ALA A 55 -9.29 17.33 3.54
C ALA A 55 -9.20 15.99 2.78
N ASN A 56 -10.20 15.66 1.98
CA ASN A 56 -10.18 14.44 1.16
C ASN A 56 -9.17 14.53 0.01
N TYR A 57 -8.94 15.73 -0.55
CA TYR A 57 -7.87 15.94 -1.53
C TYR A 57 -6.50 15.59 -0.95
N ALA A 58 -6.20 16.03 0.29
CA ALA A 58 -4.95 15.74 0.97
C ALA A 58 -4.71 14.23 1.15
N ILE A 59 -5.74 13.46 1.45
CA ILE A 59 -5.67 11.99 1.60
C ILE A 59 -5.30 11.35 0.25
N GLU A 60 -5.99 11.69 -0.83
CA GLU A 60 -5.73 11.09 -2.15
C GLU A 60 -4.32 11.40 -2.69
N VAL A 61 -3.85 12.65 -2.52
CA VAL A 61 -2.49 12.99 -2.96
C VAL A 61 -1.42 12.41 -2.02
N HIS A 62 -1.75 12.17 -0.73
CA HIS A 62 -0.89 11.43 0.18
C HIS A 62 -0.67 9.99 -0.30
N SER A 63 -1.73 9.28 -0.65
CA SER A 63 -1.66 7.92 -1.20
C SER A 63 -0.89 7.90 -2.52
N LEU A 64 -1.16 8.87 -3.44
CA LEU A 64 -0.43 8.99 -4.70
C LEU A 64 1.08 9.19 -4.46
N LYS A 65 1.46 10.03 -3.47
CA LYS A 65 2.86 10.23 -3.07
C LYS A 65 3.49 8.94 -2.58
N SER A 66 2.79 8.21 -1.70
CA SER A 66 3.29 6.95 -1.12
C SER A 66 3.53 5.91 -2.20
N ASP A 67 2.54 5.65 -3.05
CA ASP A 67 2.64 4.68 -4.14
C ASP A 67 3.75 5.05 -5.13
N SER A 68 3.85 6.35 -5.48
CA SER A 68 4.90 6.85 -6.38
C SER A 68 6.30 6.61 -5.82
N LYS A 69 6.50 6.77 -4.50
CA LYS A 69 7.78 6.48 -3.86
C LYS A 69 8.15 5.00 -3.93
N TYR A 70 7.19 4.10 -3.67
CA TYR A 70 7.44 2.66 -3.77
C TYR A 70 7.84 2.22 -5.17
N LEU A 71 7.36 2.92 -6.20
CA LEU A 71 7.63 2.61 -7.60
C LEU A 71 8.81 3.40 -8.19
N GLY A 72 9.46 4.28 -7.42
CA GLY A 72 10.55 5.12 -7.90
C GLY A 72 10.12 6.25 -8.85
N PHE A 73 8.84 6.65 -8.83
CA PHE A 73 8.30 7.79 -9.59
C PHE A 73 8.55 9.11 -8.83
N MET A 74 9.82 9.43 -8.62
CA MET A 74 10.22 10.46 -7.65
C MET A 74 9.67 11.84 -7.98
N THR A 75 9.63 12.24 -9.27
CA THR A 75 9.06 13.54 -9.69
C THR A 75 7.55 13.61 -9.36
N LEU A 76 6.81 12.53 -9.62
CA LEU A 76 5.39 12.46 -9.27
C LEU A 76 5.17 12.49 -7.76
N ALA A 77 6.03 11.80 -7.01
CA ALA A 77 5.99 11.81 -5.54
C ALA A 77 6.22 13.21 -4.97
N ASP A 78 7.17 13.98 -5.53
CA ASP A 78 7.47 15.34 -5.09
C ASP A 78 6.32 16.30 -5.41
N LEU A 79 5.70 16.18 -6.57
CA LEU A 79 4.52 16.98 -6.93
C LEU A 79 3.34 16.65 -6.00
N ALA A 80 3.06 15.36 -5.80
CA ALA A 80 2.01 14.93 -4.88
C ALA A 80 2.25 15.42 -3.44
N TYR A 81 3.52 15.43 -2.98
CA TYR A 81 3.88 16.00 -1.68
C TYR A 81 3.60 17.49 -1.57
N LYS A 82 3.93 18.30 -2.61
CA LYS A 82 3.62 19.72 -2.62
C LYS A 82 2.11 19.97 -2.51
N HIS A 83 1.32 19.18 -3.26
CA HIS A 83 -0.13 19.24 -3.19
C HIS A 83 -0.69 18.82 -1.83
N GLU A 84 -0.10 17.81 -1.20
CA GLU A 84 -0.46 17.38 0.15
C GLU A 84 -0.22 18.51 1.17
N MET A 85 0.94 19.18 1.10
CA MET A 85 1.25 20.26 2.03
C MET A 85 0.34 21.49 1.80
N ALA A 86 0.11 21.88 0.55
CA ALA A 86 -0.80 22.99 0.23
C ALA A 86 -2.23 22.72 0.70
N SER A 87 -2.75 21.51 0.46
CA SER A 87 -4.11 21.14 0.88
C SER A 87 -4.26 21.06 2.41
N LYS A 88 -3.29 20.51 3.12
CA LYS A 88 -3.27 20.49 4.61
C LYS A 88 -3.18 21.91 5.20
N ALA A 89 -2.52 22.84 4.52
CA ALA A 89 -2.48 24.25 4.90
C ALA A 89 -3.74 25.03 4.51
N GLY A 90 -4.70 24.43 3.80
CA GLY A 90 -5.88 25.12 3.27
C GLY A 90 -5.60 26.10 2.11
N ASP A 91 -4.41 26.00 1.51
CA ASP A 91 -4.00 26.84 0.37
C ASP A 91 -4.57 26.30 -0.96
N ILE A 92 -5.87 26.55 -1.15
CA ILE A 92 -6.61 26.15 -2.36
C ILE A 92 -5.99 26.79 -3.61
N ASN A 93 -5.51 28.04 -3.52
CA ASN A 93 -4.93 28.72 -4.66
C ASN A 93 -3.67 28.02 -5.18
N SER A 94 -2.79 27.60 -4.29
CA SER A 94 -1.61 26.80 -4.66
C SER A 94 -1.99 25.47 -5.28
N VAL A 95 -2.98 24.77 -4.72
CA VAL A 95 -3.48 23.52 -5.29
C VAL A 95 -4.00 23.71 -6.72
N VAL A 96 -4.81 24.74 -6.95
CA VAL A 96 -5.37 25.02 -8.29
C VAL A 96 -4.28 25.44 -9.27
N LEU A 97 -3.34 26.28 -8.84
CA LEU A 97 -2.26 26.81 -9.69
C LEU A 97 -1.34 25.71 -10.23
N HIS A 98 -1.02 24.70 -9.39
CA HIS A 98 -0.06 23.64 -9.74
C HIS A 98 -0.73 22.33 -10.15
N TYR A 99 -2.06 22.28 -10.21
CA TYR A 99 -2.80 21.05 -10.52
C TYR A 99 -2.43 20.44 -11.88
N ASP A 100 -2.28 21.27 -12.89
CA ASP A 100 -1.95 20.81 -14.24
C ASP A 100 -0.56 20.16 -14.30
N GLU A 101 0.41 20.63 -13.51
CA GLU A 101 1.74 20.01 -13.41
C GLU A 101 1.62 18.58 -12.86
N LEU A 102 0.82 18.38 -11.82
CA LEU A 102 0.58 17.07 -11.24
C LEU A 102 -0.06 16.10 -12.25
N VAL A 103 -1.09 16.59 -12.98
CA VAL A 103 -1.81 15.77 -13.97
C VAL A 103 -0.92 15.41 -15.17
N VAL A 104 -0.13 16.36 -15.65
CA VAL A 104 0.79 16.13 -16.78
C VAL A 104 1.83 15.09 -16.42
N GLU A 105 2.46 15.19 -15.25
CA GLU A 105 3.46 14.22 -14.81
C GLU A 105 2.83 12.85 -14.53
N ALA A 106 1.68 12.81 -13.87
CA ALA A 106 0.96 11.57 -13.62
C ALA A 106 0.62 10.84 -14.94
N ASN A 107 0.09 11.56 -15.93
CA ASN A 107 -0.21 11.00 -17.25
C ASN A 107 1.06 10.54 -17.98
N ARG A 108 2.18 11.28 -17.87
CA ARG A 108 3.46 10.89 -18.44
C ARG A 108 3.92 9.53 -17.89
N ILE A 109 3.91 9.38 -16.56
CA ILE A 109 4.27 8.12 -15.89
C ILE A 109 3.37 6.98 -16.35
N ILE A 110 2.05 7.20 -16.43
CA ILE A 110 1.11 6.17 -16.89
C ILE A 110 1.39 5.72 -18.33
N GLN A 111 1.76 6.62 -19.23
CA GLN A 111 2.13 6.22 -20.59
C GLN A 111 3.41 5.36 -20.59
N VAL A 112 4.42 5.73 -19.81
CA VAL A 112 5.65 4.95 -19.66
C VAL A 112 5.35 3.56 -19.09
N VAL A 113 4.53 3.48 -18.06
CA VAL A 113 4.11 2.22 -17.43
C VAL A 113 3.34 1.32 -18.40
N LYS A 114 2.40 1.87 -19.17
CA LYS A 114 1.66 1.12 -20.21
C LYS A 114 2.61 0.54 -21.24
N LEU A 115 3.49 1.36 -21.79
CA LEU A 115 4.48 0.89 -22.77
C LEU A 115 5.40 -0.20 -22.21
N TYR A 116 5.81 -0.08 -20.95
CA TYR A 116 6.62 -1.08 -20.27
C TYR A 116 5.86 -2.40 -20.08
N LEU A 117 4.58 -2.35 -19.71
CA LEU A 117 3.77 -3.54 -19.50
C LEU A 117 3.35 -4.20 -20.82
N ASP A 118 3.11 -3.42 -21.88
CA ASP A 118 2.74 -3.91 -23.22
C ASP A 118 3.92 -4.58 -23.95
N GLY A 119 5.15 -4.34 -23.53
CA GLY A 119 6.34 -4.97 -24.12
C GLY A 119 6.36 -6.49 -24.07
N ASP A 120 5.48 -7.14 -23.31
CA ASP A 120 5.25 -8.59 -23.35
C ASP A 120 4.32 -9.02 -24.52
N ASN A 121 3.64 -8.07 -25.20
CA ASN A 121 2.71 -8.36 -26.29
C ASN A 121 3.32 -8.29 -27.70
N VAL A 122 4.60 -8.02 -27.83
CA VAL A 122 5.31 -7.96 -29.12
C VAL A 122 6.23 -9.16 -29.26
N SER A 123 5.68 -10.34 -29.38
CA SER A 123 6.18 -11.44 -30.22
C SER A 123 5.56 -12.80 -29.89
N ALA A 124 4.54 -13.19 -30.62
CA ALA A 124 4.45 -14.54 -31.22
C ALA A 124 3.43 -14.52 -32.35
N PRO A 125 3.78 -14.87 -33.57
CA PRO A 125 2.78 -15.20 -34.59
C PRO A 125 2.07 -16.50 -34.20
N PRO A 126 0.83 -16.71 -34.63
CA PRO A 126 0.05 -17.88 -34.25
C PRO A 126 0.62 -19.11 -34.96
N THR A 127 1.02 -20.10 -34.21
CA THR A 127 1.12 -21.47 -34.73
C THR A 127 0.02 -22.29 -34.12
N ILE A 128 -0.91 -22.67 -34.99
CA ILE A 128 -1.93 -23.69 -34.75
C ILE A 128 -1.22 -25.04 -34.88
N GLU A 129 -1.50 -25.95 -33.97
CA GLU A 129 -1.88 -27.36 -34.15
C GLU A 129 -1.55 -28.18 -32.90
N ALA A 130 -2.49 -28.62 -32.39
CA ALA A 130 -3.21 -29.82 -31.93
C ALA A 130 -2.36 -31.08 -31.66
N ASP A 131 -2.83 -31.75 -30.61
CA ASP A 131 -2.75 -33.16 -30.30
C ASP A 131 -1.46 -33.78 -29.78
N ASN A 132 -1.43 -34.09 -28.49
CA ASN A 132 -1.49 -35.44 -27.94
C ASN A 132 -1.11 -35.47 -26.47
N ILE A 133 -2.08 -35.86 -25.64
CA ILE A 133 -1.82 -36.41 -24.31
C ILE A 133 -1.42 -37.89 -24.49
N PRO A 134 -0.41 -38.41 -23.78
CA PRO A 134 -0.78 -39.19 -22.62
C PRO A 134 0.12 -39.11 -21.37
N ASN A 135 -0.56 -39.04 -20.25
CA ASN A 135 -0.41 -39.82 -19.04
C ASN A 135 0.93 -39.92 -18.25
N ASN A 136 0.75 -39.52 -16.99
CA ASN A 136 1.29 -40.11 -15.77
C ASN A 136 2.78 -39.97 -15.46
N ASN A 137 3.05 -39.00 -14.59
CA ASN A 137 3.69 -39.31 -13.30
C ASN A 137 3.36 -38.20 -12.31
N VAL A 138 2.35 -38.43 -11.49
CA VAL A 138 2.11 -37.66 -10.27
C VAL A 138 3.22 -38.02 -9.30
N VAL A 139 4.27 -37.22 -9.30
CA VAL A 139 5.15 -37.16 -8.14
C VAL A 139 4.33 -36.46 -7.06
N MET A 140 3.86 -37.23 -6.11
CA MET A 140 3.35 -36.74 -4.85
C MET A 140 4.50 -36.03 -4.13
N ILE A 141 4.68 -34.74 -4.41
CA ILE A 141 5.38 -33.87 -3.47
C ILE A 141 4.41 -33.72 -2.32
N SER A 142 4.76 -34.32 -1.19
CA SER A 142 4.10 -34.06 0.08
C SER A 142 4.12 -32.54 0.30
N LYS A 143 2.97 -31.89 0.08
CA LYS A 143 2.73 -30.60 0.69
C LYS A 143 2.79 -30.84 2.19
N GLU A 144 3.86 -30.41 2.83
CA GLU A 144 3.79 -30.09 4.24
C GLU A 144 2.65 -29.07 4.33
N GLU A 145 1.54 -29.48 4.91
CA GLU A 145 0.47 -28.58 5.30
C GLU A 145 1.10 -27.68 6.36
N VAL A 146 1.54 -26.49 5.95
CA VAL A 146 1.87 -25.42 6.88
C VAL A 146 0.53 -25.09 7.54
N GLU A 147 0.34 -25.54 8.80
CA GLU A 147 -0.80 -25.09 9.60
C GLU A 147 -0.71 -23.55 9.70
N LEU A 148 -1.55 -22.87 8.93
CA LEU A 148 -1.70 -21.43 9.08
C LEU A 148 -2.13 -21.14 10.53
N SER A 149 -1.53 -20.14 11.14
CA SER A 149 -1.95 -19.64 12.44
C SER A 149 -3.46 -19.38 12.44
N THR A 150 -4.15 -19.80 13.47
CA THR A 150 -5.57 -19.49 13.66
C THR A 150 -5.84 -18.00 13.87
N LYS A 151 -4.78 -17.20 14.08
CA LYS A 151 -4.82 -15.73 14.19
C LYS A 151 -4.43 -15.06 12.88
N ALA A 152 -4.95 -13.87 12.67
CA ALA A 152 -4.75 -13.07 11.47
C ALA A 152 -3.89 -11.83 11.73
N ILE A 153 -3.17 -11.37 10.71
CA ILE A 153 -2.60 -10.02 10.64
C ILE A 153 -3.63 -9.13 9.95
N LEU A 154 -3.99 -8.01 10.58
CA LEU A 154 -4.86 -6.99 9.98
C LEU A 154 -3.99 -5.83 9.51
N VAL A 155 -4.00 -5.55 8.21
CA VAL A 155 -3.34 -4.38 7.61
C VAL A 155 -4.37 -3.36 7.18
N ALA A 156 -4.24 -2.15 7.69
CA ALA A 156 -5.11 -1.02 7.44
C ALA A 156 -4.30 0.12 6.81
N ASP A 157 -4.57 0.39 5.55
CA ASP A 157 -3.90 1.43 4.76
C ASP A 157 -4.82 1.75 3.57
N ASP A 158 -4.93 2.99 3.15
CA ASP A 158 -5.75 3.36 2.01
C ASP A 158 -5.11 2.96 0.66
N SER A 159 -3.78 2.76 0.63
CA SER A 159 -3.06 2.22 -0.52
C SER A 159 -3.24 0.71 -0.65
N SER A 160 -3.83 0.23 -1.76
CA SER A 160 -3.89 -1.19 -2.10
C SER A 160 -2.48 -1.80 -2.24
N ILE A 161 -1.53 -1.01 -2.76
CA ILE A 161 -0.12 -1.41 -2.93
C ILE A 161 0.48 -1.85 -1.59
N ILE A 162 0.29 -1.06 -0.54
CA ILE A 162 0.82 -1.38 0.79
C ILE A 162 0.12 -2.61 1.37
N ARG A 163 -1.20 -2.69 1.24
CA ARG A 163 -1.96 -3.84 1.73
C ARG A 163 -1.54 -5.15 1.04
N ASP A 164 -1.40 -5.14 -0.29
CA ASP A 164 -0.98 -6.31 -1.06
C ASP A 164 0.47 -6.68 -0.79
N PHE A 165 1.35 -5.70 -0.60
CA PHE A 165 2.75 -5.93 -0.21
C PHE A 165 2.84 -6.66 1.14
N VAL A 166 2.12 -6.20 2.16
CA VAL A 166 2.07 -6.87 3.46
C VAL A 166 1.47 -8.28 3.35
N LYS A 167 0.38 -8.42 2.57
CA LYS A 167 -0.26 -9.72 2.32
C LYS A 167 0.70 -10.72 1.71
N GLU A 168 1.47 -10.34 0.70
CA GLU A 168 2.43 -11.23 0.06
C GLU A 168 3.50 -11.71 1.03
N ILE A 169 3.97 -10.84 1.93
CA ILE A 169 5.00 -11.20 2.91
C ILE A 169 4.51 -12.28 3.88
N PHE A 170 3.24 -12.21 4.32
CA PHE A 170 2.76 -13.02 5.45
C PHE A 170 1.75 -14.12 5.09
N SER A 171 1.22 -14.15 3.85
CA SER A 171 0.17 -15.10 3.44
C SER A 171 0.55 -16.58 3.57
N SER A 172 1.85 -16.90 3.65
CA SER A 172 2.33 -18.27 3.90
C SER A 172 2.26 -18.70 5.38
N GLN A 173 2.12 -17.76 6.32
CA GLN A 173 2.18 -18.02 7.76
C GLN A 173 0.90 -17.60 8.49
N TYR A 174 0.22 -16.57 8.00
CA TYR A 174 -0.98 -15.96 8.60
C TYR A 174 -2.05 -15.76 7.56
N GLU A 175 -3.30 -15.77 8.00
CA GLU A 175 -4.35 -15.08 7.25
C GLU A 175 -4.10 -13.59 7.31
N VAL A 176 -4.18 -12.88 6.17
CA VAL A 176 -4.01 -11.42 6.13
C VAL A 176 -5.35 -10.79 5.79
N LEU A 177 -5.92 -10.08 6.77
CA LEU A 177 -7.12 -9.27 6.61
C LEU A 177 -6.71 -7.87 6.18
N MET A 178 -7.45 -7.29 5.26
CA MET A 178 -7.15 -5.98 4.69
C MET A 178 -8.31 -5.03 4.94
N ALA A 179 -8.00 -3.79 5.33
CA ALA A 179 -8.95 -2.69 5.50
C ALA A 179 -8.41 -1.45 4.79
N LYS A 180 -9.26 -0.75 4.05
CA LYS A 180 -8.89 0.47 3.32
C LYS A 180 -9.18 1.76 4.09
N ASP A 181 -9.90 1.64 5.20
CA ASP A 181 -10.22 2.74 6.10
C ASP A 181 -10.47 2.24 7.52
N GLY A 182 -10.52 3.18 8.47
CA GLY A 182 -10.71 2.83 9.88
C GLY A 182 -12.07 2.25 10.21
N GLN A 183 -13.12 2.54 9.41
CA GLN A 183 -14.42 1.93 9.63
C GLN A 183 -14.40 0.42 9.35
N GLU A 184 -13.71 0.01 8.29
CA GLU A 184 -13.51 -1.41 8.00
C GLU A 184 -12.69 -2.11 9.11
N VAL A 185 -11.64 -1.43 9.64
CA VAL A 185 -10.88 -1.94 10.79
C VAL A 185 -11.79 -2.18 12.00
N ILE A 186 -12.61 -1.18 12.37
CA ILE A 186 -13.53 -1.29 13.50
C ILE A 186 -14.53 -2.44 13.30
N ASN A 187 -15.07 -2.60 12.09
CA ASN A 187 -16.00 -3.68 11.77
C ASN A 187 -15.34 -5.08 11.93
N ILE A 188 -14.09 -5.23 11.47
CA ILE A 188 -13.34 -6.49 11.58
C ILE A 188 -13.04 -6.79 13.05
N ILE A 189 -12.53 -5.82 13.80
CA ILE A 189 -12.16 -6.00 15.21
C ILE A 189 -13.39 -6.26 16.08
N SER A 190 -14.51 -5.56 15.84
CA SER A 190 -15.74 -5.76 16.61
C SER A 190 -16.36 -7.14 16.42
N ALA A 191 -16.14 -7.80 15.30
CA ALA A 191 -16.62 -9.15 15.03
C ALA A 191 -15.85 -10.19 15.85
N ASP A 192 -14.53 -10.16 15.87
CA ASP A 192 -13.67 -11.05 16.67
C ASP A 192 -12.29 -10.43 16.95
N PRO A 193 -12.14 -9.66 18.02
CA PRO A 193 -10.85 -9.01 18.34
C PRO A 193 -9.75 -10.04 18.69
N LYS A 194 -10.10 -11.21 19.20
CA LYS A 194 -9.12 -12.23 19.60
C LYS A 194 -8.45 -12.92 18.42
N ARG A 195 -9.07 -12.83 17.23
CA ARG A 195 -8.51 -13.36 15.99
C ARG A 195 -7.30 -12.54 15.51
N ILE A 196 -7.15 -11.28 15.93
CA ILE A 196 -6.10 -10.40 15.43
C ILE A 196 -4.82 -10.62 16.22
N ALA A 197 -3.78 -11.15 15.56
CA ALA A 197 -2.45 -11.29 16.13
C ALA A 197 -1.68 -9.96 16.16
N ALA A 198 -1.85 -9.16 15.11
CA ALA A 198 -1.24 -7.85 14.94
C ALA A 198 -2.11 -6.95 14.05
N LEU A 199 -2.24 -5.69 14.42
CA LEU A 199 -2.79 -4.63 13.59
C LEU A 199 -1.65 -3.72 13.12
N LEU A 200 -1.47 -3.60 11.80
CA LEU A 200 -0.67 -2.56 11.17
C LEU A 200 -1.62 -1.45 10.71
N LEU A 201 -1.52 -0.27 11.30
CA LEU A 201 -2.51 0.80 11.15
C LEU A 201 -1.88 2.07 10.57
N ASP A 202 -2.32 2.45 9.36
CA ASP A 202 -2.01 3.78 8.83
C ASP A 202 -2.81 4.85 9.60
N LEU A 203 -2.17 5.98 9.84
CA LEU A 203 -2.80 7.13 10.52
C LEU A 203 -3.64 7.96 9.55
N ASN A 204 -3.32 7.95 8.25
CA ASN A 204 -3.95 8.82 7.25
C ASN A 204 -4.84 8.01 6.31
N MET A 205 -6.05 7.73 6.73
CA MET A 205 -7.06 7.00 5.95
C MET A 205 -8.35 7.83 5.79
N PRO A 206 -9.14 7.58 4.71
CA PRO A 206 -10.45 8.23 4.55
C PRO A 206 -11.49 7.69 5.54
N ASN A 207 -12.65 8.37 5.61
CA ASN A 207 -13.81 8.07 6.44
C ASN A 207 -13.48 8.10 7.94
N VAL A 208 -12.88 7.07 8.48
CA VAL A 208 -12.32 7.00 9.83
C VAL A 208 -10.82 6.87 9.71
N ASP A 209 -10.09 7.83 10.26
CA ASP A 209 -8.63 7.83 10.26
C ASP A 209 -8.05 6.87 11.32
N GLY A 210 -6.73 6.70 11.32
CA GLY A 210 -6.09 5.81 12.29
C GLY A 210 -6.29 6.25 13.74
N PHE A 211 -6.46 7.55 14.01
CA PHE A 211 -6.76 8.01 15.38
C PHE A 211 -8.15 7.60 15.83
N GLY A 212 -9.15 7.63 14.95
CA GLY A 212 -10.46 7.09 15.26
C GLY A 212 -10.43 5.62 15.64
N VAL A 213 -9.57 4.83 14.97
CA VAL A 213 -9.33 3.42 15.35
C VAL A 213 -8.63 3.30 16.70
N LEU A 214 -7.58 4.12 16.97
CA LEU A 214 -6.88 4.11 18.25
C LEU A 214 -7.82 4.53 19.41
N ASP A 215 -8.70 5.50 19.20
CA ASP A 215 -9.71 5.89 20.18
C ASP A 215 -10.70 4.76 20.44
N TYR A 216 -11.18 4.08 19.39
CA TYR A 216 -12.05 2.91 19.52
C TYR A 216 -11.39 1.78 20.34
N LEU A 217 -10.13 1.45 20.06
CA LEU A 217 -9.38 0.46 20.83
C LEU A 217 -9.23 0.83 22.30
N LYS A 218 -8.97 2.12 22.56
CA LYS A 218 -8.85 2.66 23.94
C LYS A 218 -10.15 2.60 24.70
N GLU A 219 -11.24 3.09 24.13
CA GLU A 219 -12.56 3.13 24.75
C GLU A 219 -13.09 1.72 25.08
N ASN A 220 -12.74 0.72 24.26
CA ASN A 220 -13.14 -0.66 24.44
C ASN A 220 -12.11 -1.53 25.17
N ASN A 221 -11.01 -0.94 25.67
CA ASN A 221 -9.90 -1.64 26.35
C ASN A 221 -9.29 -2.79 25.53
N LEU A 222 -9.14 -2.60 24.22
CA LEU A 222 -8.73 -3.67 23.27
C LEU A 222 -7.23 -3.72 23.00
N PHE A 223 -6.40 -2.79 23.45
CA PHE A 223 -4.97 -2.79 23.15
C PHE A 223 -4.21 -4.02 23.65
N THR A 224 -4.69 -4.69 24.70
CA THR A 224 -4.10 -5.94 25.19
C THR A 224 -4.53 -7.16 24.37
N VAL A 225 -5.59 -7.04 23.57
CA VAL A 225 -6.14 -8.11 22.75
C VAL A 225 -5.76 -7.95 21.29
N VAL A 226 -5.66 -6.71 20.82
CA VAL A 226 -5.30 -6.31 19.45
C VAL A 226 -4.01 -5.49 19.51
N PRO A 227 -2.84 -6.14 19.59
CA PRO A 227 -1.56 -5.42 19.56
C PRO A 227 -1.44 -4.62 18.26
N THR A 228 -1.13 -3.34 18.40
CA THR A 228 -1.19 -2.39 17.29
C THR A 228 0.16 -1.72 17.09
N SER A 229 0.66 -1.75 15.85
CA SER A 229 1.76 -0.93 15.37
C SER A 229 1.26 0.03 14.31
N ILE A 230 1.79 1.25 14.29
CA ILE A 230 1.37 2.27 13.33
C ILE A 230 2.24 2.26 12.09
N ILE A 231 1.65 2.65 10.95
CA ILE A 231 2.35 2.97 9.71
C ILE A 231 2.24 4.48 9.51
N SER A 232 3.36 5.16 9.23
CA SER A 232 3.33 6.62 9.05
C SER A 232 4.38 7.12 8.08
N GLY A 233 4.11 8.24 7.42
CA GLY A 233 5.09 8.95 6.60
C GLY A 233 6.10 9.74 7.46
N ALA A 234 7.35 9.79 7.06
CA ALA A 234 8.43 10.49 7.78
C ALA A 234 8.18 12.01 8.02
N SER A 235 7.26 12.62 7.28
CA SER A 235 6.91 14.04 7.38
C SER A 235 5.85 14.36 8.44
N ASP A 236 5.29 13.33 9.10
CA ASP A 236 4.10 13.49 9.96
C ASP A 236 4.44 13.44 11.46
N LYS A 237 5.42 14.27 11.88
CA LYS A 237 5.95 14.27 13.26
C LYS A 237 4.88 14.50 14.32
N GLU A 238 3.95 15.40 14.07
CA GLU A 238 2.90 15.74 15.04
C GLU A 238 1.96 14.54 15.26
N SER A 239 1.54 13.88 14.18
CA SER A 239 0.72 12.66 14.26
C SER A 239 1.46 11.52 14.96
N ILE A 240 2.77 11.37 14.69
CA ILE A 240 3.62 10.38 15.36
C ILE A 240 3.66 10.64 16.88
N GLU A 241 3.93 11.88 17.30
CA GLU A 241 3.95 12.26 18.72
C GLU A 241 2.58 12.05 19.38
N LYS A 242 1.50 12.31 18.68
CA LYS A 242 0.13 12.04 19.15
C LYS A 242 -0.12 10.54 19.29
N ALA A 243 0.33 9.72 18.35
CA ALA A 243 0.14 8.27 18.36
C ALA A 243 0.87 7.59 19.52
N PHE A 244 2.06 8.08 19.91
CA PHE A 244 2.78 7.58 21.07
C PHE A 244 2.09 7.81 22.44
N LYS A 245 0.97 8.56 22.47
CA LYS A 245 0.13 8.66 23.68
C LYS A 245 -0.81 7.45 23.85
N TYR A 246 -0.89 6.58 22.85
CA TYR A 246 -1.61 5.30 22.90
C TYR A 246 -0.62 4.17 23.18
N PRO A 247 -1.05 3.03 23.74
CA PRO A 247 -0.19 1.88 24.02
C PRO A 247 0.09 1.08 22.73
N ILE A 248 0.68 1.75 21.73
CA ILE A 248 1.16 1.12 20.49
C ILE A 248 2.45 0.33 20.75
N VAL A 249 2.69 -0.72 19.97
CA VAL A 249 3.84 -1.60 20.11
C VAL A 249 5.07 -1.03 19.42
N ASP A 250 4.93 -0.62 18.17
CA ASP A 250 6.03 -0.12 17.35
C ASP A 250 5.50 0.79 16.23
N MET A 251 6.41 1.32 15.42
CA MET A 251 6.10 2.19 14.29
C MET A 251 6.91 1.79 13.06
N LEU A 252 6.24 1.79 11.91
CA LEU A 252 6.80 1.53 10.60
C LEU A 252 6.77 2.80 9.74
N ASN A 253 7.93 3.32 9.36
CA ASN A 253 8.03 4.55 8.55
C ASN A 253 7.94 4.24 7.06
N LYS A 254 7.03 4.92 6.35
CA LYS A 254 6.93 4.88 4.87
C LYS A 254 8.05 5.73 4.22
N PRO A 255 8.72 5.24 3.17
CA PRO A 255 8.62 3.89 2.62
C PRO A 255 9.41 2.87 3.45
N PHE A 256 8.95 1.64 3.47
CA PHE A 256 9.55 0.52 4.20
C PHE A 256 9.79 -0.68 3.26
N ASN A 257 10.75 -1.50 3.60
CA ASN A 257 11.04 -2.74 2.87
C ASN A 257 10.51 -3.97 3.62
N ARG A 258 10.65 -5.15 2.99
CA ARG A 258 10.21 -6.44 3.52
C ARG A 258 10.75 -6.73 4.93
N ASP A 259 12.02 -6.44 5.19
CA ASP A 259 12.65 -6.73 6.48
C ASP A 259 12.12 -5.83 7.60
N ASN A 260 11.87 -4.56 7.29
CA ASN A 260 11.26 -3.63 8.25
C ASN A 260 9.87 -4.10 8.67
N VAL A 261 9.04 -4.52 7.70
CA VAL A 261 7.68 -5.03 8.00
C VAL A 261 7.74 -6.28 8.85
N LYS A 262 8.60 -7.24 8.49
CA LYS A 262 8.76 -8.48 9.27
C LYS A 262 9.14 -8.19 10.72
N LEU A 263 10.14 -7.33 10.93
CA LEU A 263 10.60 -6.98 12.27
C LEU A 263 9.48 -6.37 13.12
N VAL A 264 8.71 -5.43 12.58
CA VAL A 264 7.61 -4.77 13.30
C VAL A 264 6.48 -5.75 13.58
N VAL A 265 6.11 -6.59 12.61
CA VAL A 265 5.06 -7.59 12.80
C VAL A 265 5.46 -8.63 13.84
N GLU A 266 6.70 -9.14 13.81
CA GLU A 266 7.20 -10.09 14.80
C GLU A 266 7.14 -9.53 16.23
N LYS A 267 7.53 -8.28 16.41
CA LYS A 267 7.40 -7.60 17.71
C LYS A 267 5.93 -7.47 18.14
N THR A 268 5.06 -7.11 17.20
CA THR A 268 3.64 -6.88 17.49
C THR A 268 2.95 -8.18 17.86
N VAL A 269 3.21 -9.25 17.12
CA VAL A 269 2.70 -10.61 17.41
C VAL A 269 3.26 -11.15 18.73
N GLY A 270 4.56 -10.87 19.04
CA GLY A 270 5.21 -11.33 20.26
C GLY A 270 4.51 -10.88 21.54
N ILE A 271 3.88 -9.72 21.55
CA ILE A 271 3.09 -9.20 22.67
C ILE A 271 1.76 -9.98 22.83
N SER A 272 1.17 -10.45 21.72
CA SER A 272 -0.08 -11.25 21.75
C SER A 272 0.12 -12.65 22.34
N SER A 273 1.37 -13.09 22.50
CA SER A 273 1.73 -14.45 22.93
C SER A 273 2.13 -14.52 24.40
N MET A 274 2.23 -13.39 25.08
CA MET A 274 2.48 -13.26 26.54
C MET A 274 1.16 -13.09 27.29
#